data_91202698b4fb4f97fe4e09938f2c082b
#
_entry.id   91202698b4fb4f97fe4e09938f2c082b
#
_cell.length_a   1.000
_cell.length_b   1.000
_cell.length_c   1.000
_cell.angle_alpha   90.00
_cell.angle_beta   90.00
_cell.angle_gamma   90.00
#
_symmetry.space_group_name_H-M   'P 1'
#
loop_
_entity.id
_entity.type
_entity.pdbx_description
1 polymer ?
#
loop_
_entity_poly.entity_id
_entity_poly.type
_entity_poly.pdbx_seq_one_letter_code
_entity_poly.pdbx_strand_id
1 'polypeptide(L)'
;MAVATVVAQDLRIVKFKGLINDYSPSTVAGGPYEIRGEWSVAVQRTGTANFAADLNMETSDYGITGTSQVDPTNPSTRSPHTHHISMTNATVSYDTTVCPANSPPTTGPGVVVTSTATTTGNGGPAPFEAKGASTLQVCLTGGSLVDFSNLTLVYNGPATGHFGPQAIHGVVTQVSTQ
;
A
#
# COMPACT_ATOMS: atom_id res chain seq x y z
N MET A 1 30.73 34.13 5.38
CA MET A 1 30.09 33.11 6.21
C MET A 1 28.62 33.11 5.88
N ALA A 2 28.13 32.07 5.21
CA ALA A 2 26.70 31.94 4.93
C ALA A 2 26.04 31.30 6.16
N VAL A 3 25.16 32.03 6.83
CA VAL A 3 24.31 31.47 7.90
C VAL A 3 23.23 30.64 7.22
N ALA A 4 23.34 29.31 7.30
CA ALA A 4 22.28 28.43 6.90
C ALA A 4 21.09 28.64 7.84
N THR A 5 20.04 29.27 7.36
CA THR A 5 18.77 29.37 8.06
C THR A 5 18.19 27.97 8.08
N VAL A 6 18.33 27.26 9.21
CA VAL A 6 17.60 26.04 9.46
C VAL A 6 16.13 26.45 9.60
N VAL A 7 15.36 26.24 8.54
CA VAL A 7 13.90 26.33 8.64
C VAL A 7 13.50 25.26 9.64
N ALA A 8 12.99 25.66 10.79
CA ALA A 8 12.42 24.75 11.76
C ALA A 8 11.31 23.97 11.04
N GLN A 9 11.59 22.70 10.69
CA GLN A 9 10.59 21.81 10.16
C GLN A 9 9.49 21.71 11.20
N ASP A 10 8.26 21.96 10.78
CA ASP A 10 7.08 21.83 11.63
C ASP A 10 7.05 20.41 12.19
N LEU A 11 7.35 20.27 13.48
CA LEU A 11 7.56 18.97 14.15
C LEU A 11 6.25 18.22 14.42
N ARG A 12 5.23 18.41 13.62
CA ARG A 12 3.93 17.76 13.77
C ARG A 12 3.96 16.33 13.23
N ILE A 13 3.18 15.45 13.86
CA ILE A 13 2.86 14.14 13.29
C ILE A 13 1.85 14.40 12.16
N VAL A 14 2.16 13.92 10.96
CA VAL A 14 1.24 13.99 9.83
C VAL A 14 0.63 12.61 9.60
N LYS A 15 -0.70 12.54 9.62
CA LYS A 15 -1.45 11.32 9.37
C LYS A 15 -2.21 11.42 8.07
N PHE A 16 -2.07 10.40 7.24
CA PHE A 16 -2.80 10.18 6.01
C PHE A 16 -3.69 8.95 6.17
N LYS A 17 -4.89 9.00 5.61
CA LYS A 17 -5.80 7.86 5.52
C LYS A 17 -6.44 7.83 4.15
N GLY A 18 -6.87 6.65 3.75
CA GLY A 18 -7.55 6.51 2.48
C GLY A 18 -8.09 5.13 2.21
N LEU A 19 -8.45 4.93 0.96
CA LEU A 19 -9.06 3.70 0.46
C LEU A 19 -8.17 3.09 -0.62
N ILE A 20 -8.20 1.76 -0.70
CA ILE A 20 -7.67 0.95 -1.78
C ILE A 20 -8.84 0.35 -2.53
N ASN A 21 -8.79 0.41 -3.86
CA ASN A 21 -9.72 -0.27 -4.75
C ASN A 21 -8.97 -0.60 -6.05
N ASP A 22 -8.44 -1.81 -6.13
CA ASP A 22 -7.57 -2.26 -7.22
C ASP A 22 -7.75 -3.76 -7.47
N TYR A 23 -6.94 -4.31 -8.35
CA TYR A 23 -6.92 -5.72 -8.71
C TYR A 23 -5.49 -6.27 -8.69
N SER A 24 -5.33 -7.52 -8.24
CA SER A 24 -4.09 -8.25 -8.51
C SER A 24 -4.01 -8.68 -9.98
N PRO A 25 -2.80 -8.92 -10.53
CA PRO A 25 -2.68 -9.45 -11.88
C PRO A 25 -3.30 -10.84 -12.03
N SER A 26 -3.74 -11.18 -13.23
CA SER A 26 -4.25 -12.51 -13.58
C SER A 26 -3.21 -13.63 -13.45
N THR A 27 -1.93 -13.28 -13.37
CA THR A 27 -0.81 -14.21 -13.16
C THR A 27 -0.66 -14.68 -11.72
N VAL A 28 -1.34 -14.04 -10.78
CA VAL A 28 -1.36 -14.48 -9.37
C VAL A 28 -2.21 -15.74 -9.26
N ALA A 29 -1.69 -16.75 -8.56
CA ALA A 29 -2.40 -18.02 -8.37
C ALA A 29 -3.74 -17.81 -7.64
N GLY A 30 -4.84 -18.27 -8.26
CA GLY A 30 -6.20 -18.05 -7.76
C GLY A 30 -6.80 -16.67 -8.05
N GLY A 31 -6.02 -15.78 -8.69
CA GLY A 31 -6.47 -14.43 -9.09
C GLY A 31 -7.04 -14.38 -10.51
N PRO A 32 -7.35 -13.17 -11.02
CA PRO A 32 -7.14 -11.89 -10.33
C PRO A 32 -8.04 -11.74 -9.11
N TYR A 33 -7.52 -11.14 -8.06
CA TYR A 33 -8.30 -10.75 -6.89
C TYR A 33 -8.72 -9.28 -6.98
N GLU A 34 -9.95 -8.98 -6.63
CA GLU A 34 -10.34 -7.63 -6.24
C GLU A 34 -9.70 -7.32 -4.89
N ILE A 35 -9.09 -6.14 -4.75
CA ILE A 35 -8.41 -5.69 -3.53
C ILE A 35 -9.09 -4.42 -3.06
N ARG A 36 -9.79 -4.48 -1.93
CA ARG A 36 -10.49 -3.34 -1.36
C ARG A 36 -10.17 -3.19 0.11
N GLY A 37 -10.03 -1.95 0.57
CA GLY A 37 -9.79 -1.74 1.99
C GLY A 37 -9.45 -0.32 2.37
N GLU A 38 -9.07 -0.19 3.64
CA GLU A 38 -8.65 1.07 4.25
C GLU A 38 -7.16 1.03 4.56
N TRP A 39 -6.53 2.18 4.55
CA TRP A 39 -5.12 2.31 4.91
C TRP A 39 -4.86 3.60 5.70
N SER A 40 -3.76 3.61 6.44
CA SER A 40 -3.25 4.79 7.13
C SER A 40 -1.73 4.83 7.15
N VAL A 41 -1.17 6.04 7.07
CA VAL A 41 0.25 6.33 7.31
C VAL A 41 0.34 7.40 8.39
N ALA A 42 1.20 7.22 9.37
CA ALA A 42 1.54 8.24 10.37
C ALA A 42 3.04 8.52 10.30
N VAL A 43 3.40 9.68 9.72
CA VAL A 43 4.79 10.15 9.71
C VAL A 43 5.09 10.80 11.06
N GLN A 44 6.11 10.27 11.75
CA GLN A 44 6.50 10.68 13.09
C GLN A 44 7.48 11.85 13.05
N ARG A 45 7.57 12.59 14.13
CA ARG A 45 8.56 13.67 14.31
C ARG A 45 10.01 13.19 14.22
N THR A 46 10.25 11.91 14.48
CA THR A 46 11.55 11.26 14.40
C THR A 46 12.05 11.00 12.98
N GLY A 47 11.23 11.29 11.95
CA GLY A 47 11.55 10.96 10.56
C GLY A 47 11.31 9.49 10.22
N THR A 48 10.55 8.77 11.05
CA THR A 48 10.04 7.42 10.76
C THR A 48 8.55 7.46 10.51
N ALA A 49 7.98 6.37 10.02
CA ALA A 49 6.53 6.25 9.84
C ALA A 49 6.01 4.89 10.29
N ASN A 50 4.73 4.88 10.63
CA ASN A 50 3.95 3.65 10.77
C ASN A 50 2.92 3.59 9.64
N PHE A 51 2.76 2.42 9.03
CA PHE A 51 1.75 2.12 8.03
C PHE A 51 0.86 0.99 8.52
N ALA A 52 -0.42 1.07 8.20
CA ALA A 52 -1.36 -0.02 8.38
C ALA A 52 -2.38 -0.03 7.24
N ALA A 53 -2.79 -1.23 6.80
CA ALA A 53 -3.89 -1.43 5.88
C ALA A 53 -4.67 -2.68 6.25
N ASP A 54 -5.99 -2.60 6.10
CA ASP A 54 -6.93 -3.71 6.22
C ASP A 54 -7.57 -3.94 4.85
N LEU A 55 -7.27 -5.09 4.25
CA LEU A 55 -7.69 -5.43 2.89
C LEU A 55 -8.68 -6.58 2.91
N ASN A 56 -9.75 -6.44 2.16
CA ASN A 56 -10.66 -7.51 1.78
C ASN A 56 -10.35 -7.90 0.34
N MET A 57 -10.14 -9.19 0.10
CA MET A 57 -9.81 -9.72 -1.21
C MET A 57 -10.78 -10.84 -1.57
N GLU A 58 -11.19 -10.87 -2.84
CA GLU A 58 -11.97 -11.96 -3.41
C GLU A 58 -11.60 -12.16 -4.87
N THR A 59 -11.75 -13.38 -5.37
CA THR A 59 -11.54 -13.67 -6.80
C THR A 59 -12.54 -12.88 -7.63
N SER A 60 -12.02 -12.13 -8.60
CA SER A 60 -12.86 -11.31 -9.48
C SER A 60 -13.66 -12.16 -10.47
N ASP A 61 -14.94 -11.82 -10.66
CA ASP A 61 -15.79 -12.37 -11.70
C ASP A 61 -15.35 -11.95 -13.11
N TYR A 62 -14.60 -10.88 -13.22
CA TYR A 62 -14.10 -10.36 -14.49
C TYR A 62 -12.78 -11.02 -14.88
N GLY A 63 -12.81 -12.33 -15.11
CA GLY A 63 -11.65 -13.01 -15.70
C GLY A 63 -11.38 -12.43 -17.09
N ILE A 64 -10.16 -11.94 -17.29
CA ILE A 64 -9.67 -11.40 -18.57
C ILE A 64 -9.78 -12.44 -19.71
N THR A 65 -9.99 -13.70 -19.38
CA THR A 65 -10.07 -14.83 -20.33
C THR A 65 -11.48 -15.26 -20.68
N GLY A 66 -12.53 -14.61 -20.18
CA GLY A 66 -13.92 -14.98 -20.44
C GLY A 66 -14.37 -16.30 -19.81
N THR A 67 -13.50 -16.95 -19.04
CA THR A 67 -13.84 -18.11 -18.21
C THR A 67 -13.85 -17.66 -16.76
N SER A 68 -15.02 -17.25 -16.27
CA SER A 68 -15.21 -16.98 -14.83
C SER A 68 -14.88 -18.25 -14.05
N GLN A 69 -13.92 -18.18 -13.15
CA GLN A 69 -13.68 -19.26 -12.19
C GLN A 69 -14.67 -19.18 -11.01
N VAL A 70 -15.49 -18.16 -11.00
CA VAL A 70 -16.47 -17.89 -9.95
C VAL A 70 -17.83 -18.41 -10.38
N ASP A 71 -18.38 -19.32 -9.58
CA ASP A 71 -19.77 -19.72 -9.69
C ASP A 71 -20.64 -18.65 -9.01
N PRO A 72 -21.47 -17.90 -9.74
CA PRO A 72 -22.31 -16.86 -9.15
C PRO A 72 -23.34 -17.41 -8.16
N THR A 73 -23.61 -18.72 -8.20
CA THR A 73 -24.53 -19.38 -7.27
C THR A 73 -23.82 -19.91 -6.01
N ASN A 74 -22.50 -19.93 -5.99
CA ASN A 74 -21.69 -20.42 -4.88
C ASN A 74 -20.66 -19.39 -4.43
N PRO A 75 -20.95 -18.56 -3.43
CA PRO A 75 -20.05 -17.52 -2.93
C PRO A 75 -18.67 -18.04 -2.48
N SER A 76 -18.57 -19.30 -2.09
CA SER A 76 -17.29 -19.89 -1.66
C SER A 76 -16.24 -19.99 -2.79
N THR A 77 -16.67 -19.95 -4.05
CA THR A 77 -15.75 -19.95 -5.21
C THR A 77 -15.01 -18.63 -5.36
N ARG A 78 -15.46 -17.58 -4.72
CA ARG A 78 -14.80 -16.27 -4.69
C ARG A 78 -13.58 -16.23 -3.77
N SER A 79 -13.36 -17.25 -2.96
CA SER A 79 -12.25 -17.31 -1.99
C SER A 79 -12.10 -16.02 -1.19
N PRO A 80 -13.18 -15.50 -0.54
CA PRO A 80 -13.11 -14.26 0.22
C PRO A 80 -12.14 -14.43 1.39
N HIS A 81 -11.22 -13.49 1.53
CA HIS A 81 -10.24 -13.48 2.61
C HIS A 81 -9.78 -12.06 2.92
N THR A 82 -9.16 -11.90 4.08
CA THR A 82 -8.69 -10.59 4.56
C THR A 82 -7.20 -10.61 4.81
N HIS A 83 -6.56 -9.44 4.68
CA HIS A 83 -5.20 -9.21 5.11
C HIS A 83 -5.12 -7.97 5.96
N HIS A 84 -4.38 -8.07 7.07
CA HIS A 84 -3.90 -6.92 7.80
C HIS A 84 -2.41 -6.76 7.51
N ILE A 85 -2.02 -5.57 7.07
CA ILE A 85 -0.65 -5.23 6.70
C ILE A 85 -0.16 -4.13 7.63
N SER A 86 1.04 -4.28 8.18
CA SER A 86 1.61 -3.25 9.05
C SER A 86 3.11 -3.09 8.85
N MET A 87 3.58 -1.85 9.00
CA MET A 87 4.99 -1.49 9.17
C MET A 87 5.11 -0.55 10.36
N THR A 88 6.13 -0.76 11.20
CA THR A 88 6.45 0.10 12.34
C THR A 88 7.85 0.66 12.20
N ASN A 89 8.03 1.93 12.57
CA ASN A 89 9.32 2.62 12.49
C ASN A 89 9.98 2.53 11.09
N ALA A 90 9.15 2.55 10.05
CA ALA A 90 9.60 2.48 8.67
C ALA A 90 10.42 3.72 8.29
N THR A 91 11.36 3.55 7.38
CA THR A 91 12.18 4.64 6.85
C THR A 91 11.32 5.57 5.99
N VAL A 92 11.47 6.87 6.18
CA VAL A 92 10.80 7.91 5.40
C VAL A 92 11.81 8.58 4.47
N SER A 93 11.43 8.74 3.21
CA SER A 93 12.11 9.55 2.21
C SER A 93 11.13 10.50 1.53
N TYR A 94 11.62 11.60 1.03
CA TYR A 94 10.85 12.55 0.22
C TYR A 94 11.23 12.53 -1.25
N ASP A 95 12.11 11.58 -1.63
CA ASP A 95 12.51 11.34 -3.00
C ASP A 95 11.50 10.42 -3.70
N THR A 96 10.57 11.01 -4.43
CA THR A 96 9.53 10.28 -5.16
C THR A 96 10.01 9.65 -6.47
N THR A 97 11.27 9.89 -6.87
CA THR A 97 11.84 9.26 -8.07
C THR A 97 11.98 7.75 -7.93
N VAL A 98 12.00 7.25 -6.69
CA VAL A 98 12.05 5.81 -6.39
C VAL A 98 10.67 5.14 -6.45
N CYS A 99 9.59 5.91 -6.57
CA CYS A 99 8.24 5.37 -6.73
C CYS A 99 8.08 4.70 -8.11
N PRO A 100 7.20 3.71 -8.25
CA PRO A 100 6.90 3.11 -9.54
C PRO A 100 6.51 4.15 -10.60
N ALA A 101 6.87 3.91 -11.85
CA ALA A 101 6.58 4.84 -12.95
C ALA A 101 5.07 5.09 -13.18
N ASN A 102 4.22 4.18 -12.70
CA ASN A 102 2.76 4.32 -12.72
C ASN A 102 2.19 4.97 -11.45
N SER A 103 3.03 5.46 -10.52
CA SER A 103 2.59 6.28 -9.38
C SER A 103 2.32 7.70 -9.86
N PRO A 104 1.07 8.17 -9.94
CA PRO A 104 0.78 9.51 -10.43
C PRO A 104 0.78 10.55 -9.28
N PRO A 105 1.27 11.76 -9.54
CA PRO A 105 2.40 12.06 -10.42
C PRO A 105 3.71 11.65 -9.75
N THR A 106 4.67 11.16 -10.51
CA THR A 106 6.00 10.77 -9.99
C THR A 106 6.94 11.97 -9.77
N THR A 107 6.54 13.15 -10.24
CA THR A 107 7.27 14.41 -10.06
C THR A 107 6.49 15.33 -9.15
N GLY A 108 7.14 15.87 -8.12
CA GLY A 108 6.51 16.75 -7.15
C GLY A 108 6.74 16.28 -5.71
N PRO A 109 6.23 17.02 -4.73
CA PRO A 109 6.34 16.64 -3.34
C PRO A 109 5.61 15.32 -3.09
N GLY A 110 6.23 14.46 -2.29
CA GLY A 110 5.67 13.18 -1.92
C GLY A 110 6.35 12.60 -0.68
N VAL A 111 5.80 11.52 -0.19
CA VAL A 111 6.36 10.75 0.94
C VAL A 111 6.50 9.30 0.50
N VAL A 112 7.68 8.75 0.72
CA VAL A 112 7.98 7.34 0.50
C VAL A 112 8.27 6.70 1.85
N VAL A 113 7.56 5.64 2.17
CA VAL A 113 7.73 4.87 3.40
C VAL A 113 8.15 3.45 3.02
N THR A 114 9.27 2.97 3.55
CA THR A 114 9.79 1.64 3.19
C THR A 114 10.23 0.88 4.44
N SER A 115 9.79 -0.36 4.54
CA SER A 115 10.22 -1.30 5.59
C SER A 115 9.86 -2.74 5.22
N THR A 116 10.29 -3.68 6.05
CA THR A 116 9.68 -5.01 6.10
C THR A 116 8.24 -4.88 6.60
N ALA A 117 7.30 -5.50 5.89
CA ALA A 117 5.91 -5.54 6.28
C ALA A 117 5.56 -6.85 6.99
N THR A 118 4.78 -6.75 8.06
CA THR A 118 4.07 -7.90 8.63
C THR A 118 2.70 -7.96 7.98
N THR A 119 2.36 -9.12 7.43
CA THR A 119 1.07 -9.35 6.76
C THR A 119 0.40 -10.57 7.39
N THR A 120 -0.84 -10.42 7.84
CA THR A 120 -1.65 -11.55 8.32
C THR A 120 -2.78 -11.84 7.34
N GLY A 121 -3.30 -13.08 7.36
CA GLY A 121 -4.46 -13.47 6.56
C GLY A 121 -5.53 -14.11 7.43
N ASN A 122 -6.78 -13.60 7.36
CA ASN A 122 -7.92 -14.10 8.15
C ASN A 122 -7.60 -14.24 9.66
N GLY A 123 -6.85 -13.29 10.21
CA GLY A 123 -6.49 -13.28 11.63
C GLY A 123 -5.27 -14.13 12.02
N GLY A 124 -4.60 -14.79 11.06
CA GLY A 124 -3.38 -15.56 11.26
C GLY A 124 -2.25 -15.13 10.31
N PRO A 125 -1.05 -15.72 10.43
CA PRO A 125 0.04 -15.48 9.48
C PRO A 125 -0.41 -15.75 8.04
N ALA A 126 -0.04 -14.87 7.12
CA ALA A 126 -0.33 -15.10 5.71
C ALA A 126 0.51 -16.27 5.16
N PRO A 127 -0.03 -17.10 4.25
CA PRO A 127 0.65 -18.28 3.74
C PRO A 127 2.02 -18.00 3.12
N PHE A 128 2.24 -16.81 2.60
CA PHE A 128 3.51 -16.42 1.99
C PHE A 128 4.56 -15.96 3.02
N GLU A 129 4.18 -15.59 4.25
CA GLU A 129 5.15 -15.19 5.29
C GLU A 129 6.04 -16.35 5.73
N ALA A 130 5.56 -17.60 5.64
CA ALA A 130 6.37 -18.77 5.88
C ALA A 130 7.56 -18.92 4.90
N LYS A 131 7.53 -18.19 3.77
CA LYS A 131 8.59 -18.20 2.74
C LYS A 131 9.65 -17.11 2.98
N GLY A 132 9.48 -16.28 4.00
CA GLY A 132 10.38 -15.19 4.35
C GLY A 132 9.73 -13.81 4.37
N ALA A 133 10.54 -12.82 4.77
CA ALA A 133 10.09 -11.45 4.89
C ALA A 133 9.84 -10.81 3.52
N SER A 134 8.80 -10.02 3.43
CA SER A 134 8.52 -9.13 2.29
C SER A 134 8.77 -7.69 2.68
N THR A 135 9.37 -6.91 1.79
CA THR A 135 9.45 -5.46 1.95
C THR A 135 8.27 -4.81 1.25
N LEU A 136 7.78 -3.73 1.84
CA LEU A 136 6.72 -2.90 1.27
C LEU A 136 7.24 -1.48 1.11
N GLN A 137 7.02 -0.93 -0.07
CA GLN A 137 7.19 0.49 -0.34
C GLN A 137 5.81 1.13 -0.50
N VAL A 138 5.60 2.22 0.22
CA VAL A 138 4.38 3.03 0.19
C VAL A 138 4.75 4.39 -0.34
N CYS A 139 4.19 4.78 -1.48
CA CYS A 139 4.35 6.10 -2.09
C CYS A 139 3.07 6.91 -1.95
N LEU A 140 3.17 8.09 -1.34
CA LEU A 140 2.12 9.10 -1.33
C LEU A 140 2.53 10.23 -2.26
N THR A 141 1.75 10.49 -3.30
CA THR A 141 2.08 11.45 -4.36
C THR A 141 0.86 12.27 -4.77
N GLY A 142 1.06 13.38 -5.45
CA GLY A 142 -0.01 14.04 -6.20
C GLY A 142 -0.45 15.42 -5.72
N GLY A 143 0.23 16.03 -4.79
CA GLY A 143 -0.17 17.36 -4.33
C GLY A 143 0.92 18.07 -3.56
N SER A 144 0.55 18.74 -2.50
CA SER A 144 1.47 19.28 -1.49
C SER A 144 1.69 18.27 -0.38
N LEU A 145 2.61 18.55 0.57
CA LEU A 145 2.82 17.70 1.75
C LEU A 145 1.56 17.49 2.62
N VAL A 146 0.54 18.29 2.41
CA VAL A 146 -0.73 18.19 3.16
C VAL A 146 -1.93 17.87 2.27
N ASP A 147 -1.71 17.65 0.99
CA ASP A 147 -2.75 17.40 -0.01
C ASP A 147 -2.27 16.37 -1.04
N PHE A 148 -1.86 15.21 -0.55
CA PHE A 148 -1.58 14.06 -1.40
C PHE A 148 -2.87 13.39 -1.79
N SER A 149 -3.03 13.09 -3.06
CA SER A 149 -4.24 12.47 -3.59
C SER A 149 -4.11 10.99 -3.87
N ASN A 150 -2.90 10.45 -3.98
CA ASN A 150 -2.65 9.08 -4.42
C ASN A 150 -1.78 8.29 -3.45
N LEU A 151 -2.13 7.01 -3.31
CA LEU A 151 -1.31 5.97 -2.70
C LEU A 151 -0.87 4.98 -3.77
N THR A 152 0.37 4.55 -3.70
CA THR A 152 0.89 3.41 -4.46
C THR A 152 1.64 2.48 -3.52
N LEU A 153 1.30 1.18 -3.51
CA LEU A 153 1.95 0.15 -2.72
C LEU A 153 2.70 -0.81 -3.64
N VAL A 154 3.94 -1.15 -3.31
CA VAL A 154 4.71 -2.16 -4.05
C VAL A 154 5.34 -3.13 -3.08
N TYR A 155 5.01 -4.40 -3.23
CA TYR A 155 5.67 -5.48 -2.54
C TYR A 155 6.92 -5.97 -3.27
N ASN A 156 7.93 -6.36 -2.49
CA ASN A 156 9.07 -7.16 -2.95
C ASN A 156 9.22 -8.37 -2.02
N GLY A 157 9.58 -9.52 -2.60
CA GLY A 157 9.72 -10.76 -1.86
C GLY A 157 8.48 -11.67 -1.98
N PRO A 158 8.28 -12.62 -1.03
CA PRO A 158 7.26 -13.66 -1.15
C PRO A 158 5.82 -13.17 -1.31
N ALA A 159 5.47 -11.99 -0.79
CA ALA A 159 4.14 -11.41 -0.93
C ALA A 159 3.74 -11.13 -2.39
N THR A 160 4.72 -10.96 -3.29
CA THR A 160 4.44 -10.78 -4.73
C THR A 160 3.74 -11.99 -5.36
N GLY A 161 3.90 -13.19 -4.78
CA GLY A 161 3.18 -14.38 -5.23
C GLY A 161 1.67 -14.32 -4.98
N HIS A 162 1.22 -13.40 -4.13
CA HIS A 162 -0.20 -13.24 -3.78
C HIS A 162 -0.78 -11.89 -4.23
N PHE A 163 -0.08 -10.80 -3.99
CA PHE A 163 -0.53 -9.46 -4.39
C PHE A 163 -0.12 -9.11 -5.83
N GLY A 164 0.84 -9.81 -6.40
CA GLY A 164 1.46 -9.51 -7.69
C GLY A 164 2.70 -8.62 -7.56
N PRO A 165 3.51 -8.52 -8.63
CA PRO A 165 4.67 -7.65 -8.69
C PRO A 165 4.32 -6.21 -9.10
N GLN A 166 3.08 -5.97 -9.48
CA GLN A 166 2.59 -4.65 -9.88
C GLN A 166 2.23 -3.80 -8.65
N ALA A 167 2.17 -2.49 -8.87
CA ALA A 167 1.71 -1.57 -7.86
C ALA A 167 0.22 -1.77 -7.56
N ILE A 168 -0.15 -1.64 -6.29
CA ILE A 168 -1.53 -1.53 -5.82
C ILE A 168 -1.82 -0.06 -5.58
N HIS A 169 -2.95 0.43 -6.07
CA HIS A 169 -3.30 1.83 -6.03
C HIS A 169 -4.44 2.12 -5.04
N GLY A 170 -4.38 3.32 -4.50
CA GLY A 170 -5.40 3.86 -3.62
C GLY A 170 -5.47 5.37 -3.69
N VAL A 171 -6.37 5.92 -2.92
CA VAL A 171 -6.60 7.37 -2.82
C VAL A 171 -6.46 7.83 -1.38
N VAL A 172 -5.98 9.05 -1.19
CA VAL A 172 -6.00 9.74 0.10
C VAL A 172 -7.39 10.36 0.28
N THR A 173 -8.03 10.11 1.40
CA THR A 173 -9.33 10.68 1.75
C THR A 173 -9.25 11.66 2.91
N GLN A 174 -8.19 11.59 3.70
CA GLN A 174 -8.00 12.45 4.86
C GLN A 174 -6.52 12.71 5.13
N VAL A 175 -6.20 13.95 5.42
CA VAL A 175 -4.90 14.38 5.98
C VAL A 175 -5.15 15.14 7.29
N SER A 176 -4.37 14.85 8.32
CA SER A 176 -4.46 15.53 9.61
C SER A 176 -3.07 15.71 10.24
N THR A 177 -2.90 16.79 10.98
CA THR A 177 -1.68 17.09 11.74
C THR A 177 -1.98 17.08 13.23
N GLN A 178 -1.04 16.56 14.04
CA GLN A 178 -1.14 16.51 15.51
C GLN A 178 0.12 17.09 16.16
#